data_354ff641476394635a8e16b1d4b8cf6e
#
_entry.id   354ff641476394635a8e16b1d4b8cf6e
#
_cell.length_a   1.000
_cell.length_b   1.000
_cell.length_c   1.000
_cell.angle_alpha   90.00
_cell.angle_beta   90.00
_cell.angle_gamma   90.00
#
_symmetry.space_group_name_H-M   'P 1'
#
loop_
_entity.id
_entity.type
_entity.pdbx_description
1 polymer ?
#
loop_
_entity_poly.entity_id
_entity_poly.type
_entity_poly.pdbx_seq_one_letter_code
_entity_poly.pdbx_strand_id
1 'polypeptide(L)'
;MTLFPRLACCAALLAALPALADTVYVSNEKDHTLSVIDSTSMKVLKTVPVGKRPRGITLSKDGTQLYICASDDNTVQVLDLATLKVIHNLPSGEDPEQFALSPDGKQLYVANEDSNVVTIIDIPSRRVAGQIDVGVEPEGMAVSPDGRWAVNTSETTNMVHWIDTRTRKLVDNTLVDQRPRYARFSDDSKLLWVSSEVGGTVSVIDVTTRKRIHTIRFAIPGIPKDRIQPVGMRLTRDGRYAFVALGPANHVAVVDAKTYAPVKYLLVGRRVWHTALTGDEKQLWVSNGISNDVSVIDVDTLKVVKSIATGRYPWGVAIKP
;
A
#
# COMPACT_ATOMS: atom_id res chain seq x y z
N MET A 1 26.44 -20.21 -68.08
CA MET A 1 25.60 -19.06 -67.59
C MET A 1 24.69 -19.57 -66.52
N THR A 2 25.12 -19.47 -65.28
CA THR A 2 24.39 -19.95 -64.09
C THR A 2 23.81 -18.75 -63.36
N LEU A 3 22.49 -18.58 -63.36
CA LEU A 3 21.76 -17.57 -62.57
C LEU A 3 21.64 -18.01 -61.13
N PHE A 4 22.13 -17.18 -60.20
CA PHE A 4 21.88 -17.31 -58.77
C PHE A 4 20.63 -16.46 -58.39
N PRO A 5 19.66 -16.99 -57.64
CA PRO A 5 18.57 -16.19 -57.16
C PRO A 5 19.01 -15.38 -55.91
N ARG A 6 18.71 -14.04 -55.96
CA ARG A 6 18.88 -13.15 -54.80
C ARG A 6 17.75 -13.41 -53.80
N LEU A 7 18.07 -13.95 -52.62
CA LEU A 7 17.17 -13.94 -51.49
C LEU A 7 17.03 -12.48 -50.94
N ALA A 8 15.84 -11.93 -51.06
CA ALA A 8 15.48 -10.69 -50.36
C ALA A 8 15.11 -11.02 -48.91
N CYS A 9 15.95 -10.62 -47.97
CA CYS A 9 15.66 -10.69 -46.54
C CYS A 9 14.72 -9.54 -46.15
N CYS A 10 13.43 -9.83 -45.98
CA CYS A 10 12.49 -8.89 -45.38
C CYS A 10 12.75 -8.84 -43.86
N ALA A 11 13.41 -7.80 -43.40
CA ALA A 11 13.51 -7.49 -41.97
C ALA A 11 12.13 -6.93 -41.53
N ALA A 12 11.37 -7.75 -40.78
CA ALA A 12 10.17 -7.29 -40.12
C ALA A 12 10.58 -6.39 -38.94
N LEU A 13 10.37 -5.10 -39.05
CA LEU A 13 10.41 -4.17 -37.92
C LEU A 13 9.20 -4.50 -37.01
N LEU A 14 9.46 -5.20 -35.92
CA LEU A 14 8.53 -5.26 -34.79
C LEU A 14 8.47 -3.86 -34.16
N ALA A 15 7.46 -3.08 -34.52
CA ALA A 15 7.12 -1.86 -33.80
C ALA A 15 6.70 -2.27 -32.38
N ALA A 16 7.56 -1.99 -31.38
CA ALA A 16 7.19 -2.11 -29.98
C ALA A 16 6.01 -1.14 -29.74
N LEU A 17 4.83 -1.69 -29.42
CA LEU A 17 3.71 -0.89 -28.95
C LEU A 17 4.18 -0.11 -27.71
N PRO A 18 3.94 1.21 -27.62
CA PRO A 18 4.25 1.95 -26.42
C PRO A 18 3.53 1.28 -25.25
N ALA A 19 4.27 0.87 -24.22
CA ALA A 19 3.66 0.44 -22.97
C ALA A 19 2.77 1.58 -22.48
N LEU A 20 1.50 1.28 -22.20
CA LEU A 20 0.60 2.26 -21.60
C LEU A 20 1.25 2.71 -20.27
N ALA A 21 1.30 4.01 -20.07
CA ALA A 21 1.85 4.56 -18.84
C ALA A 21 0.96 4.17 -17.65
N ASP A 22 1.55 3.69 -16.58
CA ASP A 22 0.83 3.44 -15.33
C ASP A 22 0.22 4.76 -14.82
N THR A 23 -1.00 4.69 -14.30
CA THR A 23 -1.65 5.84 -13.66
C THR A 23 -1.52 5.72 -12.15
N VAL A 24 -0.93 6.73 -11.52
CA VAL A 24 -0.73 6.80 -10.08
C VAL A 24 -1.80 7.68 -9.44
N TYR A 25 -2.45 7.14 -8.43
CA TYR A 25 -3.46 7.83 -7.62
C TYR A 25 -2.89 8.08 -6.23
N VAL A 26 -3.05 9.32 -5.74
CA VAL A 26 -2.56 9.73 -4.41
C VAL A 26 -3.67 10.44 -3.67
N SER A 27 -4.07 9.93 -2.49
CA SER A 27 -5.03 10.61 -1.63
C SER A 27 -4.37 11.79 -0.90
N ASN A 28 -5.01 12.96 -0.94
CA ASN A 28 -4.54 14.19 -0.29
C ASN A 28 -5.46 14.49 0.91
N GLU A 29 -5.01 14.07 2.08
CA GLU A 29 -5.82 14.04 3.31
C GLU A 29 -6.45 15.39 3.67
N LYS A 30 -5.65 16.48 3.60
CA LYS A 30 -6.09 17.83 4.03
C LYS A 30 -6.81 18.63 2.95
N ASP A 31 -6.77 18.19 1.70
CA ASP A 31 -7.48 18.86 0.61
C ASP A 31 -8.75 18.12 0.18
N HIS A 32 -9.01 16.94 0.74
CA HIS A 32 -10.16 16.11 0.36
C HIS A 32 -10.19 15.81 -1.14
N THR A 33 -9.02 15.52 -1.69
CA THR A 33 -8.83 15.29 -3.13
C THR A 33 -7.99 14.06 -3.40
N LEU A 34 -8.01 13.64 -4.66
CA LEU A 34 -7.15 12.63 -5.22
C LEU A 34 -6.30 13.26 -6.33
N SER A 35 -4.98 13.15 -6.28
CA SER A 35 -4.09 13.49 -7.39
C SER A 35 -3.99 12.30 -8.34
N VAL A 36 -4.17 12.54 -9.65
CA VAL A 36 -4.01 11.57 -10.73
C VAL A 36 -2.76 11.93 -11.50
N ILE A 37 -1.78 11.03 -11.56
CA ILE A 37 -0.43 11.30 -12.05
C ILE A 37 -0.08 10.27 -13.12
N ASP A 38 0.53 10.70 -14.20
CA ASP A 38 1.10 9.82 -15.23
C ASP A 38 2.52 9.40 -14.81
N SER A 39 2.78 8.09 -14.74
CA SER A 39 4.06 7.55 -14.25
C SER A 39 5.23 7.78 -15.20
N THR A 40 4.97 7.92 -16.50
CA THR A 40 6.00 8.12 -17.52
C THR A 40 6.43 9.58 -17.59
N SER A 41 5.49 10.50 -17.73
CA SER A 41 5.78 11.94 -17.78
C SER A 41 6.04 12.53 -16.39
N MET A 42 5.68 11.80 -15.32
CA MET A 42 5.77 12.24 -13.91
C MET A 42 5.08 13.60 -13.69
N LYS A 43 3.89 13.77 -14.26
CA LYS A 43 3.08 14.99 -14.17
C LYS A 43 1.71 14.69 -13.57
N VAL A 44 1.22 15.58 -12.73
CA VAL A 44 -0.16 15.57 -12.27
C VAL A 44 -1.04 15.92 -13.46
N LEU A 45 -1.90 14.98 -13.85
CA LEU A 45 -2.86 15.15 -14.94
C LEU A 45 -4.14 15.82 -14.44
N LYS A 46 -4.57 15.49 -13.22
CA LYS A 46 -5.82 15.95 -12.65
C LYS A 46 -5.80 15.89 -11.13
N THR A 47 -6.55 16.79 -10.51
CA THR A 47 -6.94 16.72 -9.09
C THR A 47 -8.45 16.54 -9.02
N VAL A 48 -8.91 15.52 -8.30
CA VAL A 48 -10.31 15.10 -8.24
C VAL A 48 -10.83 15.27 -6.82
N PRO A 49 -11.96 15.98 -6.58
CA PRO A 49 -12.56 16.04 -5.25
C PRO A 49 -13.11 14.66 -4.86
N VAL A 50 -12.89 14.28 -3.60
CA VAL A 50 -13.40 13.05 -2.98
C VAL A 50 -13.94 13.37 -1.58
N GLY A 51 -14.30 12.34 -0.80
CA GLY A 51 -14.76 12.49 0.56
C GLY A 51 -13.72 13.09 1.51
N LYS A 52 -14.16 13.43 2.71
CA LYS A 52 -13.32 14.09 3.70
C LYS A 52 -12.26 13.16 4.28
N ARG A 53 -11.06 13.71 4.50
CA ARG A 53 -9.90 13.00 5.04
C ARG A 53 -9.64 11.67 4.30
N PRO A 54 -9.41 11.70 2.95
CA PRO A 54 -9.14 10.48 2.21
C PRO A 54 -7.79 9.90 2.61
N ARG A 55 -7.78 8.63 3.06
CA ARG A 55 -6.59 7.92 3.52
C ARG A 55 -6.30 6.70 2.68
N GLY A 56 -6.62 5.49 3.16
CA GLY A 56 -6.38 4.25 2.43
C GLY A 56 -7.04 4.22 1.06
N ILE A 57 -6.30 3.84 0.03
CA ILE A 57 -6.82 3.67 -1.33
C ILE A 57 -6.34 2.36 -1.94
N THR A 58 -7.21 1.67 -2.68
CA THR A 58 -6.85 0.48 -3.45
C THR A 58 -7.70 0.32 -4.70
N LEU A 59 -7.15 -0.33 -5.72
CA LEU A 59 -7.88 -0.64 -6.95
C LEU A 59 -8.84 -1.81 -6.74
N SER A 60 -9.95 -1.80 -7.49
CA SER A 60 -10.73 -3.01 -7.70
C SER A 60 -9.89 -4.06 -8.45
N LYS A 61 -10.26 -5.33 -8.33
CA LYS A 61 -9.51 -6.42 -8.96
C LYS A 61 -9.41 -6.30 -10.48
N ASP A 62 -10.44 -5.75 -11.12
CA ASP A 62 -10.50 -5.51 -12.57
C ASP A 62 -9.85 -4.18 -13.00
N GLY A 63 -9.36 -3.39 -12.05
CA GLY A 63 -8.72 -2.10 -12.32
C GLY A 63 -9.66 -1.02 -12.88
N THR A 64 -10.98 -1.19 -12.74
CA THR A 64 -11.97 -0.21 -13.25
C THR A 64 -12.38 0.82 -12.20
N GLN A 65 -12.19 0.53 -10.92
CA GLN A 65 -12.60 1.35 -9.80
C GLN A 65 -11.45 1.55 -8.80
N LEU A 66 -11.54 2.61 -8.02
CA LEU A 66 -10.70 2.87 -6.86
C LEU A 66 -11.58 2.98 -5.63
N TYR A 67 -11.25 2.21 -4.60
CA TYR A 67 -11.84 2.35 -3.26
C TYR A 67 -11.03 3.35 -2.46
N ILE A 68 -11.71 4.20 -1.67
CA ILE A 68 -11.10 5.29 -0.91
C ILE A 68 -11.74 5.31 0.49
N CYS A 69 -10.95 5.19 1.55
CA CYS A 69 -11.39 5.51 2.90
C CYS A 69 -11.63 7.03 2.98
N ALA A 70 -12.87 7.45 3.13
CA ALA A 70 -13.26 8.83 3.44
C ALA A 70 -13.52 8.89 4.94
N SER A 71 -12.45 9.05 5.71
CA SER A 71 -12.42 8.76 7.15
C SER A 71 -13.39 9.63 7.95
N ASP A 72 -13.41 10.96 7.71
CA ASP A 72 -14.33 11.87 8.41
C ASP A 72 -15.80 11.75 7.92
N ASP A 73 -16.04 11.02 6.82
CA ASP A 73 -17.40 10.72 6.31
C ASP A 73 -17.89 9.32 6.74
N ASN A 74 -17.07 8.55 7.47
CA ASN A 74 -17.37 7.20 7.95
C ASN A 74 -17.81 6.25 6.83
N THR A 75 -17.15 6.33 5.67
CA THR A 75 -17.54 5.56 4.49
C THR A 75 -16.34 5.15 3.63
N VAL A 76 -16.49 4.10 2.84
CA VAL A 76 -15.57 3.78 1.76
C VAL A 76 -16.19 4.20 0.44
N GLN A 77 -15.58 5.19 -0.22
CA GLN A 77 -16.03 5.65 -1.52
C GLN A 77 -15.57 4.74 -2.64
N VAL A 78 -16.39 4.61 -3.68
CA VAL A 78 -16.07 3.94 -4.92
C VAL A 78 -15.98 4.98 -6.03
N LEU A 79 -14.78 5.19 -6.57
CA LEU A 79 -14.52 6.09 -7.68
C LEU A 79 -14.39 5.27 -8.98
N ASP A 80 -15.16 5.62 -10.00
CA ASP A 80 -15.02 5.07 -11.33
C ASP A 80 -13.81 5.72 -12.05
N LEU A 81 -12.88 4.90 -12.51
CA LEU A 81 -11.60 5.38 -13.07
C LEU A 81 -11.70 5.91 -14.51
N ALA A 82 -12.76 5.59 -15.23
CA ALA A 82 -12.97 6.12 -16.58
C ALA A 82 -13.50 7.57 -16.52
N THR A 83 -14.41 7.84 -15.59
CA THR A 83 -15.05 9.15 -15.44
C THR A 83 -14.42 10.02 -14.35
N LEU A 84 -13.64 9.42 -13.46
CA LEU A 84 -13.09 10.04 -12.22
C LEU A 84 -14.19 10.65 -11.35
N LYS A 85 -15.32 9.96 -11.23
CA LYS A 85 -16.44 10.36 -10.37
C LYS A 85 -16.68 9.33 -9.29
N VAL A 86 -17.00 9.77 -8.07
CA VAL A 86 -17.51 8.89 -7.02
C VAL A 86 -18.91 8.41 -7.44
N ILE A 87 -19.07 7.10 -7.55
CA ILE A 87 -20.32 6.45 -8.02
C ILE A 87 -21.10 5.79 -6.88
N HIS A 88 -20.42 5.45 -5.77
CA HIS A 88 -21.05 4.84 -4.60
C HIS A 88 -20.29 5.23 -3.32
N ASN A 89 -21.03 5.20 -2.20
CA ASN A 89 -20.49 5.18 -0.85
C ASN A 89 -20.88 3.83 -0.22
N LEU A 90 -19.88 3.03 0.14
CA LEU A 90 -20.10 1.76 0.83
C LEU A 90 -20.16 2.03 2.34
N PRO A 91 -21.09 1.40 3.06
CA PRO A 91 -21.19 1.57 4.51
C PRO A 91 -19.95 1.00 5.21
N SER A 92 -19.45 1.71 6.21
CA SER A 92 -18.32 1.31 7.06
C SER A 92 -18.65 1.59 8.52
N GLY A 93 -17.76 1.24 9.44
CA GLY A 93 -17.76 1.78 10.80
C GLY A 93 -17.17 3.19 10.84
N GLU A 94 -17.02 3.72 12.05
CA GLU A 94 -16.45 5.06 12.25
C GLU A 94 -14.96 5.06 11.97
N ASP A 95 -14.50 6.14 11.37
CA ASP A 95 -13.11 6.43 11.01
C ASP A 95 -12.41 5.28 10.25
N PRO A 96 -12.82 4.98 8.99
CA PRO A 96 -12.12 3.98 8.18
C PRO A 96 -10.72 4.48 7.77
N GLU A 97 -9.67 3.78 8.21
CA GLU A 97 -8.27 4.15 7.99
C GLU A 97 -7.66 3.44 6.78
N GLN A 98 -7.57 2.13 6.87
CA GLN A 98 -7.07 1.26 5.81
C GLN A 98 -8.01 0.10 5.56
N PHE A 99 -7.84 -0.50 4.41
CA PHE A 99 -8.57 -1.71 4.06
C PHE A 99 -7.73 -2.66 3.20
N ALA A 100 -8.17 -3.90 3.13
CA ALA A 100 -7.62 -4.89 2.22
C ALA A 100 -8.73 -5.55 1.41
N LEU A 101 -8.48 -5.71 0.11
CA LEU A 101 -9.38 -6.40 -0.80
C LEU A 101 -9.12 -7.91 -0.72
N SER A 102 -10.19 -8.72 -0.68
CA SER A 102 -10.07 -10.17 -0.83
C SER A 102 -9.51 -10.54 -2.21
N PRO A 103 -8.76 -11.66 -2.35
CA PRO A 103 -8.16 -12.05 -3.64
C PRO A 103 -9.17 -12.27 -4.77
N ASP A 104 -10.41 -12.61 -4.43
CA ASP A 104 -11.52 -12.73 -5.41
C ASP A 104 -12.13 -11.37 -5.80
N GLY A 105 -11.78 -10.30 -5.09
CA GLY A 105 -12.25 -8.94 -5.33
C GLY A 105 -13.68 -8.67 -4.84
N LYS A 106 -14.25 -9.55 -4.01
CA LYS A 106 -15.66 -9.43 -3.60
C LYS A 106 -15.87 -8.84 -2.21
N GLN A 107 -14.83 -8.79 -1.39
CA GLN A 107 -14.92 -8.27 -0.02
C GLN A 107 -13.83 -7.26 0.27
N LEU A 108 -14.18 -6.21 1.01
CA LEU A 108 -13.24 -5.30 1.66
C LEU A 108 -13.27 -5.56 3.16
N TYR A 109 -12.10 -5.69 3.75
CA TYR A 109 -11.88 -5.72 5.19
C TYR A 109 -11.37 -4.34 5.58
N VAL A 110 -12.13 -3.58 6.36
CA VAL A 110 -11.87 -2.17 6.68
C VAL A 110 -11.57 -2.02 8.15
N ALA A 111 -10.44 -1.42 8.49
CA ALA A 111 -10.10 -1.03 9.86
C ALA A 111 -10.85 0.27 10.20
N ASN A 112 -11.63 0.24 11.26
CA ASN A 112 -12.40 1.38 11.75
C ASN A 112 -11.85 1.83 13.11
N GLU A 113 -11.05 2.89 13.10
CA GLU A 113 -10.22 3.33 14.24
C GLU A 113 -11.09 3.63 15.46
N ASP A 114 -12.11 4.48 15.32
CA ASP A 114 -12.95 4.94 16.43
C ASP A 114 -13.93 3.88 16.94
N SER A 115 -14.32 2.92 16.08
CA SER A 115 -15.27 1.86 16.48
C SER A 115 -14.58 0.61 17.05
N ASN A 116 -13.25 0.49 16.96
CA ASN A 116 -12.48 -0.69 17.39
C ASN A 116 -12.92 -2.01 16.70
N VAL A 117 -13.35 -1.93 15.45
CA VAL A 117 -13.82 -3.08 14.68
C VAL A 117 -13.14 -3.18 13.32
N VAL A 118 -13.12 -4.38 12.77
CA VAL A 118 -12.94 -4.62 11.33
C VAL A 118 -14.30 -4.83 10.71
N THR A 119 -14.69 -3.95 9.79
CA THR A 119 -15.93 -4.10 9.01
C THR A 119 -15.64 -4.88 7.73
N ILE A 120 -16.44 -5.90 7.46
CA ILE A 120 -16.39 -6.67 6.21
C ILE A 120 -17.51 -6.15 5.31
N ILE A 121 -17.16 -5.60 4.17
CA ILE A 121 -18.10 -5.10 3.17
C ILE A 121 -18.17 -6.10 2.01
N ASP A 122 -19.36 -6.57 1.70
CA ASP A 122 -19.64 -7.31 0.47
C ASP A 122 -19.83 -6.30 -0.68
N ILE A 123 -18.90 -6.30 -1.61
CA ILE A 123 -18.84 -5.32 -2.71
C ILE A 123 -20.02 -5.49 -3.68
N PRO A 124 -20.37 -6.72 -4.14
CA PRO A 124 -21.48 -6.89 -5.06
C PRO A 124 -22.81 -6.39 -4.51
N SER A 125 -23.12 -6.69 -3.25
CA SER A 125 -24.38 -6.25 -2.61
C SER A 125 -24.29 -4.86 -2.00
N ARG A 126 -23.06 -4.30 -1.85
CA ARG A 126 -22.78 -3.00 -1.22
C ARG A 126 -23.28 -2.91 0.24
N ARG A 127 -23.16 -4.01 0.97
CA ARG A 127 -23.65 -4.13 2.35
C ARG A 127 -22.55 -4.59 3.29
N VAL A 128 -22.70 -4.24 4.55
CA VAL A 128 -21.89 -4.84 5.61
C VAL A 128 -22.26 -6.32 5.71
N ALA A 129 -21.27 -7.19 5.52
CA ALA A 129 -21.38 -8.64 5.63
C ALA A 129 -21.05 -9.15 7.04
N GLY A 130 -20.44 -8.31 7.88
CA GLY A 130 -20.10 -8.60 9.26
C GLY A 130 -19.16 -7.55 9.84
N GLN A 131 -19.06 -7.56 11.17
CA GLN A 131 -18.10 -6.77 11.94
C GLN A 131 -17.40 -7.68 12.93
N ILE A 132 -16.15 -7.41 13.22
CA ILE A 132 -15.32 -8.22 14.09
C ILE A 132 -14.64 -7.27 15.08
N ASP A 133 -14.91 -7.47 16.37
CA ASP A 133 -14.23 -6.73 17.43
C ASP A 133 -12.73 -7.07 17.42
N VAL A 134 -11.91 -6.05 17.46
CA VAL A 134 -10.43 -6.16 17.49
C VAL A 134 -9.88 -5.31 18.65
N GLY A 135 -8.58 -5.03 18.65
CA GLY A 135 -7.99 -4.16 19.66
C GLY A 135 -8.30 -2.68 19.43
N VAL A 136 -7.85 -1.86 20.36
CA VAL A 136 -8.07 -0.40 20.32
C VAL A 136 -7.23 0.24 19.21
N GLU A 137 -7.85 1.17 18.47
CA GLU A 137 -7.27 1.90 17.33
C GLU A 137 -6.80 0.94 16.22
N PRO A 138 -7.72 0.20 15.54
CA PRO A 138 -7.37 -0.61 14.39
C PRO A 138 -6.97 0.27 13.20
N GLU A 139 -5.81 0.02 12.61
CA GLU A 139 -5.24 0.84 11.53
C GLU A 139 -4.93 0.01 10.27
N GLY A 140 -3.90 -0.83 10.35
CA GLY A 140 -3.43 -1.61 9.20
C GLY A 140 -4.30 -2.81 8.90
N MET A 141 -4.50 -3.08 7.61
CA MET A 141 -5.22 -4.24 7.11
C MET A 141 -4.42 -4.97 6.03
N ALA A 142 -4.44 -6.30 6.06
CA ALA A 142 -3.96 -7.12 4.95
C ALA A 142 -4.79 -8.39 4.82
N VAL A 143 -4.97 -8.89 3.58
CA VAL A 143 -5.51 -10.22 3.30
C VAL A 143 -4.41 -11.04 2.64
N SER A 144 -4.23 -12.29 3.08
CA SER A 144 -3.23 -13.18 2.50
C SER A 144 -3.57 -13.52 1.05
N PRO A 145 -2.56 -13.64 0.15
CA PRO A 145 -2.78 -13.98 -1.25
C PRO A 145 -3.58 -15.26 -1.49
N ASP A 146 -3.46 -16.24 -0.60
CA ASP A 146 -4.27 -17.48 -0.63
C ASP A 146 -5.71 -17.26 -0.15
N GLY A 147 -6.05 -16.07 0.34
CA GLY A 147 -7.39 -15.70 0.81
C GLY A 147 -7.79 -16.27 2.16
N ARG A 148 -6.91 -17.02 2.85
CA ARG A 148 -7.24 -17.70 4.11
C ARG A 148 -7.32 -16.76 5.30
N TRP A 149 -6.43 -15.77 5.35
CA TRP A 149 -6.29 -14.87 6.49
C TRP A 149 -6.54 -13.43 6.12
N ALA A 150 -7.31 -12.74 6.94
CA ALA A 150 -7.24 -11.29 7.05
C ALA A 150 -6.55 -10.95 8.37
N VAL A 151 -5.72 -9.91 8.38
CA VAL A 151 -5.08 -9.43 9.60
C VAL A 151 -5.31 -7.93 9.75
N ASN A 152 -5.51 -7.52 10.99
CA ASN A 152 -5.60 -6.13 11.41
C ASN A 152 -4.50 -5.83 12.42
N THR A 153 -3.95 -4.61 12.39
CA THR A 153 -3.07 -4.10 13.45
C THR A 153 -3.82 -3.10 14.30
N SER A 154 -3.70 -3.22 15.63
CA SER A 154 -4.30 -2.26 16.57
C SER A 154 -3.21 -1.52 17.33
N GLU A 155 -3.18 -0.19 17.18
CA GLU A 155 -2.09 0.68 17.61
C GLU A 155 -1.86 0.65 19.10
N THR A 156 -2.92 0.88 19.89
CA THR A 156 -2.83 0.97 21.35
C THR A 156 -2.60 -0.38 22.01
N THR A 157 -3.16 -1.46 21.45
CA THR A 157 -2.97 -2.81 22.04
C THR A 157 -1.68 -3.50 21.59
N ASN A 158 -0.96 -2.95 20.60
CA ASN A 158 0.27 -3.51 20.04
C ASN A 158 0.10 -4.94 19.50
N MET A 159 -1.02 -5.22 18.88
CA MET A 159 -1.41 -6.55 18.41
C MET A 159 -1.59 -6.61 16.91
N VAL A 160 -1.33 -7.80 16.37
CA VAL A 160 -1.85 -8.24 15.08
C VAL A 160 -2.98 -9.22 15.37
N HIS A 161 -4.16 -8.92 14.91
CA HIS A 161 -5.37 -9.74 15.03
C HIS A 161 -5.53 -10.62 13.80
N TRP A 162 -5.63 -11.94 14.00
CA TRP A 162 -5.77 -12.92 12.93
C TRP A 162 -7.23 -13.31 12.75
N ILE A 163 -7.79 -13.05 11.58
CA ILE A 163 -9.17 -13.31 11.21
C ILE A 163 -9.20 -14.44 10.18
N ASP A 164 -9.88 -15.52 10.48
CA ASP A 164 -10.19 -16.56 9.49
C ASP A 164 -11.29 -16.04 8.56
N THR A 165 -10.96 -15.88 7.28
CA THR A 165 -11.87 -15.25 6.29
C THR A 165 -13.11 -16.08 6.00
N ARG A 166 -13.01 -17.40 6.11
CA ARG A 166 -14.12 -18.33 5.87
C ARG A 166 -15.16 -18.29 7.00
N THR A 167 -14.69 -18.25 8.25
CA THR A 167 -15.58 -18.22 9.43
C THR A 167 -15.91 -16.80 9.88
N ARG A 168 -15.15 -15.81 9.41
CA ARG A 168 -15.23 -14.39 9.81
C ARG A 168 -15.07 -14.21 11.33
N LYS A 169 -14.14 -14.96 11.92
CA LYS A 169 -13.88 -14.91 13.36
C LYS A 169 -12.42 -14.53 13.61
N LEU A 170 -12.23 -13.73 14.65
CA LEU A 170 -10.93 -13.57 15.28
C LEU A 170 -10.52 -14.91 15.90
N VAL A 171 -9.34 -15.40 15.53
CA VAL A 171 -8.88 -16.74 15.95
C VAL A 171 -7.57 -16.68 16.73
N ASP A 172 -6.80 -15.62 16.63
CA ASP A 172 -5.51 -15.48 17.32
C ASP A 172 -5.02 -14.03 17.35
N ASN A 173 -4.05 -13.76 18.22
CA ASN A 173 -3.40 -12.47 18.34
C ASN A 173 -1.89 -12.66 18.45
N THR A 174 -1.12 -11.84 17.74
CA THR A 174 0.34 -11.82 17.85
C THR A 174 0.79 -10.47 18.41
N LEU A 175 1.51 -10.49 19.53
CA LEU A 175 2.11 -9.28 20.10
C LEU A 175 3.29 -8.82 19.24
N VAL A 176 3.29 -7.54 18.89
CA VAL A 176 4.36 -6.86 18.16
C VAL A 176 4.89 -5.66 18.96
N ASP A 177 5.79 -4.88 18.36
CA ASP A 177 6.31 -3.70 19.05
C ASP A 177 5.28 -2.53 18.97
N GLN A 178 5.56 -1.43 19.69
CA GLN A 178 4.59 -0.35 19.91
C GLN A 178 4.07 0.31 18.64
N ARG A 179 2.76 0.52 18.60
CA ARG A 179 1.98 1.21 17.57
C ARG A 179 2.14 0.58 16.19
N PRO A 180 1.64 -0.66 15.98
CA PRO A 180 1.68 -1.29 14.67
C PRO A 180 0.70 -0.60 13.70
N ARG A 181 1.22 -0.17 12.53
CA ARG A 181 0.51 0.68 11.56
C ARG A 181 0.20 0.02 10.23
N TYR A 182 0.98 -0.94 9.81
CA TYR A 182 0.87 -1.53 8.49
C TYR A 182 1.23 -3.00 8.49
N ALA A 183 0.49 -3.77 7.71
CA ALA A 183 0.73 -5.19 7.53
C ALA A 183 0.81 -5.56 6.04
N ARG A 184 1.71 -6.48 5.70
CA ARG A 184 1.85 -7.01 4.34
C ARG A 184 2.24 -8.47 4.36
N PHE A 185 1.47 -9.32 3.69
CA PHE A 185 1.86 -10.70 3.43
C PHE A 185 2.90 -10.79 2.31
N SER A 186 3.79 -11.77 2.38
CA SER A 186 4.56 -12.21 1.23
C SER A 186 3.64 -12.83 0.19
N ASP A 187 4.05 -12.81 -1.10
CA ASP A 187 3.20 -13.28 -2.20
C ASP A 187 2.91 -14.79 -2.12
N ASP A 188 3.77 -15.57 -1.45
CA ASP A 188 3.59 -17.00 -1.16
C ASP A 188 2.75 -17.28 0.10
N SER A 189 2.19 -16.25 0.74
CA SER A 189 1.38 -16.32 1.97
C SER A 189 2.08 -16.92 3.20
N LYS A 190 3.42 -17.06 3.20
CA LYS A 190 4.13 -17.70 4.31
C LYS A 190 4.59 -16.75 5.39
N LEU A 191 4.86 -15.49 5.04
CA LEU A 191 5.34 -14.48 5.95
C LEU A 191 4.36 -13.30 6.01
N LEU A 192 4.25 -12.73 7.21
CA LEU A 192 3.58 -11.46 7.43
C LEU A 192 4.60 -10.46 7.97
N TRP A 193 4.71 -9.31 7.32
CA TRP A 193 5.54 -8.19 7.73
C TRP A 193 4.66 -7.13 8.38
N VAL A 194 5.04 -6.65 9.54
CA VAL A 194 4.26 -5.67 10.32
C VAL A 194 5.19 -4.55 10.80
N SER A 195 4.88 -3.32 10.40
CA SER A 195 5.59 -2.14 10.89
C SER A 195 5.02 -1.70 12.24
N SER A 196 5.90 -1.33 13.16
CA SER A 196 5.58 -0.76 14.47
C SER A 196 6.18 0.64 14.55
N GLU A 197 5.34 1.66 14.44
CA GLU A 197 5.73 3.05 14.27
C GLU A 197 6.56 3.55 15.46
N VAL A 198 6.02 3.52 16.66
CA VAL A 198 6.70 3.99 17.88
C VAL A 198 7.79 3.00 18.31
N GLY A 199 7.57 1.71 18.06
CA GLY A 199 8.58 0.68 18.31
C GLY A 199 9.83 0.80 17.43
N GLY A 200 9.75 1.53 16.31
CA GLY A 200 10.88 1.73 15.39
C GLY A 200 11.33 0.45 14.69
N THR A 201 10.44 -0.52 14.50
CA THR A 201 10.77 -1.87 14.00
C THR A 201 9.82 -2.35 12.92
N VAL A 202 10.26 -3.40 12.22
CA VAL A 202 9.36 -4.25 11.42
C VAL A 202 9.48 -5.68 11.94
N SER A 203 8.36 -6.27 12.33
CA SER A 203 8.26 -7.67 12.73
C SER A 203 8.01 -8.53 11.50
N VAL A 204 8.75 -9.64 11.36
CA VAL A 204 8.47 -10.71 10.39
C VAL A 204 7.88 -11.89 11.15
N ILE A 205 6.70 -12.32 10.74
CA ILE A 205 5.89 -13.33 11.44
C ILE A 205 5.69 -14.51 10.47
N ASP A 206 5.93 -15.71 10.94
CA ASP A 206 5.59 -16.94 10.22
C ASP A 206 4.06 -17.16 10.28
N VAL A 207 3.41 -17.26 9.13
CA VAL A 207 1.94 -17.33 9.01
C VAL A 207 1.38 -18.64 9.59
N THR A 208 2.12 -19.74 9.49
CA THR A 208 1.68 -21.05 9.97
C THR A 208 1.63 -21.09 11.50
N THR A 209 2.68 -20.61 12.13
CA THR A 209 2.82 -20.62 13.60
C THR A 209 2.30 -19.34 14.25
N ARG A 210 2.09 -18.27 13.47
CA ARG A 210 1.73 -16.90 13.92
C ARG A 210 2.73 -16.33 14.92
N LYS A 211 3.95 -16.80 14.90
CA LYS A 211 5.02 -16.33 15.77
C LYS A 211 5.98 -15.42 15.02
N ARG A 212 6.43 -14.37 15.72
CA ARG A 212 7.49 -13.51 15.21
C ARG A 212 8.80 -14.31 15.12
N ILE A 213 9.36 -14.38 13.91
CA ILE A 213 10.62 -15.07 13.63
C ILE A 213 11.80 -14.11 13.50
N HIS A 214 11.52 -12.83 13.19
CA HIS A 214 12.57 -11.80 13.08
C HIS A 214 12.04 -10.43 13.45
N THR A 215 12.95 -9.53 13.87
CA THR A 215 12.68 -8.11 14.10
C THR A 215 13.73 -7.27 13.40
N ILE A 216 13.30 -6.50 12.41
CA ILE A 216 14.16 -5.58 11.65
C ILE A 216 14.23 -4.27 12.42
N ARG A 217 15.45 -3.77 12.64
CA ARG A 217 15.74 -2.48 13.27
C ARG A 217 16.46 -1.58 12.31
N PHE A 218 16.22 -0.29 12.42
CA PHE A 218 16.80 0.72 11.54
C PHE A 218 17.72 1.65 12.31
N ALA A 219 18.80 2.08 11.65
CA ALA A 219 19.74 3.07 12.20
C ALA A 219 20.24 3.95 11.05
N ILE A 220 19.99 5.24 11.14
CA ILE A 220 20.43 6.22 10.15
C ILE A 220 21.37 7.19 10.84
N PRO A 221 22.63 7.34 10.40
CA PRO A 221 23.57 8.27 11.00
C PRO A 221 22.98 9.70 11.09
N GLY A 222 23.04 10.30 12.27
CA GLY A 222 22.53 11.65 12.50
C GLY A 222 21.03 11.77 12.70
N ILE A 223 20.26 10.69 12.62
CA ILE A 223 18.81 10.68 12.88
C ILE A 223 18.53 10.03 14.24
N PRO A 224 17.88 10.72 15.18
CA PRO A 224 17.45 10.14 16.44
C PRO A 224 16.52 8.93 16.27
N LYS A 225 16.62 7.93 17.14
CA LYS A 225 15.86 6.67 17.03
C LYS A 225 14.35 6.89 17.06
N ASP A 226 13.87 7.80 17.87
CA ASP A 226 12.45 8.16 18.01
C ASP A 226 11.87 8.82 16.74
N ARG A 227 12.72 9.28 15.83
CA ARG A 227 12.31 9.80 14.51
C ARG A 227 12.21 8.71 13.45
N ILE A 228 12.75 7.52 13.70
CA ILE A 228 12.71 6.40 12.76
C ILE A 228 11.45 5.59 13.07
N GLN A 229 10.38 5.92 12.37
CA GLN A 229 9.02 5.41 12.61
C GLN A 229 8.51 4.66 11.38
N PRO A 230 8.70 3.33 11.30
CA PRO A 230 8.23 2.52 10.18
C PRO A 230 6.70 2.55 10.04
N VAL A 231 6.23 2.78 8.81
CA VAL A 231 4.81 2.83 8.45
C VAL A 231 4.57 1.98 7.19
N GLY A 232 4.11 2.52 6.08
CA GLY A 232 3.84 1.76 4.87
C GLY A 232 5.05 1.02 4.30
N MET A 233 4.82 -0.13 3.69
CA MET A 233 5.88 -0.93 3.05
C MET A 233 5.40 -1.64 1.79
N ARG A 234 6.35 -2.01 0.93
CA ARG A 234 6.14 -2.89 -0.23
C ARG A 234 7.27 -3.89 -0.37
N LEU A 235 6.91 -5.13 -0.69
CA LEU A 235 7.85 -6.17 -1.07
C LEU A 235 7.86 -6.28 -2.59
N THR A 236 9.04 -6.53 -3.18
CA THR A 236 9.16 -6.87 -4.61
C THR A 236 8.73 -8.31 -4.86
N ARG A 237 8.11 -8.59 -6.01
CA ARG A 237 7.61 -9.94 -6.37
C ARG A 237 8.72 -11.00 -6.45
N ASP A 238 9.94 -10.58 -6.81
CA ASP A 238 11.11 -11.45 -6.82
C ASP A 238 11.63 -11.80 -5.41
N GLY A 239 11.04 -11.23 -4.36
CA GLY A 239 11.44 -11.41 -2.98
C GLY A 239 12.84 -10.88 -2.66
N ARG A 240 13.34 -9.93 -3.46
CA ARG A 240 14.68 -9.35 -3.26
C ARG A 240 14.65 -8.23 -2.23
N TYR A 241 13.72 -7.30 -2.34
CA TYR A 241 13.66 -6.11 -1.49
C TYR A 241 12.32 -5.96 -0.78
N ALA A 242 12.39 -5.37 0.42
CA ALA A 242 11.28 -4.69 1.06
C ALA A 242 11.63 -3.20 1.20
N PHE A 243 10.75 -2.33 0.73
CA PHE A 243 10.85 -0.89 0.89
C PHE A 243 9.98 -0.46 2.07
N VAL A 244 10.55 0.18 3.07
CA VAL A 244 9.87 0.58 4.31
C VAL A 244 9.94 2.09 4.46
N ALA A 245 8.79 2.76 4.50
CA ALA A 245 8.70 4.18 4.83
C ALA A 245 9.01 4.40 6.31
N LEU A 246 9.91 5.35 6.62
CA LEU A 246 10.39 5.58 7.98
C LEU A 246 9.87 6.91 8.58
N GLY A 247 8.65 7.31 8.22
CA GLY A 247 7.91 8.42 8.82
C GLY A 247 8.71 9.72 8.97
N PRO A 248 8.85 10.25 10.20
CA PRO A 248 9.56 11.51 10.45
C PRO A 248 11.07 11.49 10.17
N ALA A 249 11.67 10.30 9.96
CA ALA A 249 13.04 10.21 9.48
C ALA A 249 13.20 10.70 8.04
N ASN A 250 12.11 10.84 7.28
CA ASN A 250 12.10 11.31 5.88
C ASN A 250 12.90 10.40 4.93
N HIS A 251 12.95 9.12 5.23
CA HIS A 251 13.68 8.13 4.46
C HIS A 251 12.79 6.93 4.11
N VAL A 252 13.16 6.25 3.05
CA VAL A 252 12.73 4.89 2.75
C VAL A 252 13.91 3.96 2.99
N ALA A 253 13.73 2.97 3.86
CA ALA A 253 14.71 1.90 4.00
C ALA A 253 14.51 0.87 2.89
N VAL A 254 15.60 0.46 2.27
CA VAL A 254 15.67 -0.71 1.41
C VAL A 254 16.21 -1.85 2.27
N VAL A 255 15.42 -2.89 2.41
CA VAL A 255 15.75 -4.08 3.21
C VAL A 255 15.92 -5.25 2.26
N ASP A 256 16.98 -6.02 2.40
CA ASP A 256 17.09 -7.33 1.75
C ASP A 256 16.05 -8.28 2.37
N ALA A 257 15.09 -8.72 1.57
CA ALA A 257 13.95 -9.47 2.09
C ALA A 257 14.29 -10.93 2.49
N LYS A 258 15.48 -11.41 2.16
CA LYS A 258 15.96 -12.75 2.53
C LYS A 258 16.76 -12.74 3.83
N THR A 259 17.62 -11.75 3.98
CA THR A 259 18.50 -11.62 5.17
C THR A 259 17.89 -10.71 6.24
N TYR A 260 16.84 -9.95 5.90
CA TYR A 260 16.18 -8.94 6.74
C TYR A 260 17.10 -7.76 7.11
N ALA A 261 18.21 -7.60 6.44
CA ALA A 261 19.17 -6.53 6.70
C ALA A 261 18.80 -5.26 5.93
N PRO A 262 18.75 -4.06 6.58
CA PRO A 262 18.72 -2.80 5.88
C PRO A 262 19.99 -2.60 5.05
N VAL A 263 19.85 -2.43 3.73
CA VAL A 263 20.99 -2.30 2.80
C VAL A 263 21.19 -0.85 2.31
N LYS A 264 20.14 -0.03 2.38
CA LYS A 264 20.20 1.38 1.97
C LYS A 264 19.10 2.21 2.62
N TYR A 265 19.39 3.49 2.81
CA TYR A 265 18.40 4.49 3.21
C TYR A 265 18.33 5.58 2.14
N LEU A 266 17.15 5.88 1.65
CA LEU A 266 16.89 6.84 0.58
C LEU A 266 16.18 8.05 1.16
N LEU A 267 16.83 9.21 1.13
CA LEU A 267 16.23 10.47 1.57
C LEU A 267 15.13 10.88 0.58
N VAL A 268 13.93 11.14 1.08
CA VAL A 268 12.74 11.55 0.31
C VAL A 268 12.13 12.82 0.92
N GLY A 269 10.88 13.13 0.64
CA GLY A 269 10.19 14.26 1.25
C GLY A 269 9.89 14.07 2.74
N ARG A 270 9.25 15.05 3.36
CA ARG A 270 9.02 15.06 4.82
C ARG A 270 7.76 14.28 5.21
N ARG A 271 7.89 13.48 6.28
CA ARG A 271 6.85 12.60 6.84
C ARG A 271 6.35 11.60 5.82
N VAL A 272 7.17 10.58 5.61
CA VAL A 272 6.86 9.48 4.67
C VAL A 272 5.74 8.61 5.22
N TRP A 273 4.74 8.28 4.38
CA TRP A 273 3.61 7.44 4.80
C TRP A 273 3.57 6.11 4.06
N HIS A 274 3.10 6.11 2.81
CA HIS A 274 2.85 4.90 2.07
C HIS A 274 3.66 4.81 0.79
N THR A 275 3.73 3.60 0.26
CA THR A 275 4.51 3.29 -0.94
C THR A 275 3.71 2.40 -1.87
N ALA A 276 3.93 2.52 -3.18
CA ALA A 276 3.40 1.62 -4.19
C ALA A 276 4.43 1.40 -5.30
N LEU A 277 4.51 0.16 -5.82
CA LEU A 277 5.34 -0.20 -6.97
C LEU A 277 4.51 -0.11 -8.26
N THR A 278 5.14 0.31 -9.36
CA THR A 278 4.57 0.21 -10.71
C THR A 278 4.35 -1.25 -11.10
N GLY A 279 3.51 -1.49 -12.11
CA GLY A 279 3.21 -2.86 -12.56
C GLY A 279 4.43 -3.65 -13.01
N ASP A 280 5.47 -3.00 -13.54
CA ASP A 280 6.77 -3.57 -13.91
C ASP A 280 7.80 -3.56 -12.76
N GLU A 281 7.44 -3.00 -11.60
CA GLU A 281 8.28 -2.83 -10.40
C GLU A 281 9.55 -2.00 -10.60
N LYS A 282 9.64 -1.20 -11.67
CA LYS A 282 10.82 -0.33 -11.90
C LYS A 282 10.77 0.96 -11.11
N GLN A 283 9.60 1.40 -10.68
CA GLN A 283 9.43 2.61 -9.87
C GLN A 283 8.70 2.31 -8.58
N LEU A 284 9.21 2.88 -7.49
CA LEU A 284 8.50 2.96 -6.22
C LEU A 284 8.04 4.41 -6.01
N TRP A 285 6.75 4.59 -5.80
CA TRP A 285 6.12 5.86 -5.51
C TRP A 285 5.84 5.98 -4.02
N VAL A 286 6.21 7.13 -3.42
CA VAL A 286 6.25 7.32 -1.98
C VAL A 286 5.57 8.62 -1.61
N SER A 287 4.53 8.57 -0.76
CA SER A 287 3.84 9.77 -0.28
C SER A 287 4.57 10.44 0.88
N ASN A 288 4.68 11.77 0.84
CA ASN A 288 5.40 12.59 1.82
C ASN A 288 4.45 13.65 2.40
N GLY A 289 3.78 13.35 3.52
CA GLY A 289 2.65 14.12 4.05
C GLY A 289 2.96 15.58 4.34
N ILE A 290 4.10 15.90 4.96
CA ILE A 290 4.41 17.28 5.36
C ILE A 290 4.99 18.11 4.22
N SER A 291 5.71 17.52 3.26
CA SER A 291 6.23 18.25 2.11
C SER A 291 5.23 18.38 0.96
N ASN A 292 4.06 17.74 1.04
CA ASN A 292 2.97 17.81 0.05
C ASN A 292 3.41 17.35 -1.35
N ASP A 293 4.16 16.26 -1.40
CA ASP A 293 4.68 15.70 -2.63
C ASP A 293 4.71 14.17 -2.59
N VAL A 294 4.98 13.57 -3.72
CA VAL A 294 5.38 12.17 -3.84
C VAL A 294 6.80 12.09 -4.39
N SER A 295 7.61 11.21 -3.83
CA SER A 295 8.93 10.89 -4.37
C SER A 295 8.84 9.65 -5.25
N VAL A 296 9.58 9.65 -6.35
CA VAL A 296 9.74 8.49 -7.24
C VAL A 296 11.15 7.95 -7.07
N ILE A 297 11.24 6.66 -6.78
CA ILE A 297 12.48 5.93 -6.62
C ILE A 297 12.60 4.94 -7.77
N ASP A 298 13.73 4.98 -8.47
CA ASP A 298 14.14 3.96 -9.43
C ASP A 298 14.62 2.72 -8.67
N VAL A 299 13.94 1.59 -8.88
CA VAL A 299 14.14 0.36 -8.11
C VAL A 299 15.44 -0.34 -8.49
N ASP A 300 15.85 -0.25 -9.76
CA ASP A 300 17.07 -0.91 -10.23
C ASP A 300 18.32 -0.23 -9.67
N THR A 301 18.35 1.09 -9.68
CA THR A 301 19.49 1.88 -9.22
C THR A 301 19.43 2.27 -7.75
N LEU A 302 18.27 2.07 -7.10
CA LEU A 302 17.97 2.52 -5.74
C LEU A 302 18.28 4.01 -5.54
N LYS A 303 17.74 4.86 -6.41
CA LYS A 303 17.91 6.32 -6.37
C LYS A 303 16.55 7.02 -6.44
N VAL A 304 16.43 8.11 -5.69
CA VAL A 304 15.31 9.04 -5.85
C VAL A 304 15.54 9.83 -7.14
N VAL A 305 14.61 9.74 -8.09
CA VAL A 305 14.74 10.33 -9.41
C VAL A 305 13.87 11.57 -9.60
N LYS A 306 12.80 11.72 -8.81
CA LYS A 306 11.83 12.82 -8.94
C LYS A 306 11.10 13.07 -7.63
N SER A 307 10.71 14.33 -7.42
CA SER A 307 9.68 14.75 -6.48
C SER A 307 8.59 15.50 -7.24
N ILE A 308 7.32 15.18 -6.95
CA ILE A 308 6.16 15.68 -7.69
C ILE A 308 5.19 16.27 -6.67
N ALA A 309 4.92 17.57 -6.76
CA ALA A 309 3.95 18.23 -5.89
C ALA A 309 2.54 17.66 -6.11
N THR A 310 1.82 17.43 -5.01
CA THR A 310 0.43 16.93 -4.98
C THR A 310 -0.46 17.91 -4.19
N GLY A 311 -1.62 17.47 -3.74
CA GLY A 311 -2.38 18.21 -2.73
C GLY A 311 -1.73 18.09 -1.33
N ARG A 312 -2.36 18.73 -0.33
CA ARG A 312 -1.83 18.77 1.03
C ARG A 312 -1.99 17.43 1.76
N TYR A 313 -0.94 17.01 2.45
CA TYR A 313 -0.84 15.76 3.21
C TYR A 313 -1.16 14.53 2.36
N PRO A 314 -0.37 14.23 1.31
CA PRO A 314 -0.52 12.97 0.58
C PRO A 314 -0.30 11.79 1.50
N TRP A 315 -1.21 10.80 1.45
CA TRP A 315 -1.22 9.66 2.36
C TRP A 315 -1.14 8.33 1.61
N GLY A 316 -2.22 7.86 1.00
CA GLY A 316 -2.27 6.61 0.26
C GLY A 316 -1.77 6.76 -1.18
N VAL A 317 -1.17 5.69 -1.71
CA VAL A 317 -0.73 5.59 -3.11
C VAL A 317 -1.25 4.29 -3.71
N ALA A 318 -1.91 4.37 -4.86
CA ALA A 318 -2.31 3.21 -5.66
C ALA A 318 -1.89 3.42 -7.12
N ILE A 319 -1.50 2.36 -7.81
CA ILE A 319 -1.00 2.43 -9.18
C ILE A 319 -1.77 1.46 -10.06
N LYS A 320 -2.38 1.97 -11.14
CA LYS A 320 -3.05 1.21 -12.18
C LYS A 320 -2.08 1.04 -13.35
N PRO A 321 -1.69 -0.21 -13.67
CA PRO A 321 -0.90 -0.54 -14.86
C PRO A 321 -1.62 -0.22 -16.17
#